data_bb13cf76438ccfbf5b936d199ae53af0
#
_entry.id   bb13cf76438ccfbf5b936d199ae53af0
#
_cell.length_a   1.000
_cell.length_b   1.000
_cell.length_c   1.000
_cell.angle_alpha   90.00
_cell.angle_beta   90.00
_cell.angle_gamma   90.00
#
_symmetry.space_group_name_H-M   'P 1'
#
loop_
_entity.id
_entity.type
_entity.pdbx_description
1 polymer ?
#
loop_
_entity_poly.entity_id
_entity_poly.type
_entity_poly.pdbx_seq_one_letter_code
_entity_poly.pdbx_strand_id
1 'polypeptide(L)'
;MEFKAFLIKYAEIGIKGNNRRFFEDALVRQMKYALKPVGDFSIRKESGRIFVHANEEYDFDEAVESLSHVFGIAGICPIVVEEDKDFEKIAEVVEKYVDEDYADKHFSFKVHVRRADKKYPIPSMEAAARLGERLLEKFEDLSVDVHNPDVMLTVEIRDKVYIYSREIPGPGGMPVGTNGRAMLLLSGGIDSPVAGYMISKRGVSIDATYFHAPPYTSERAKQKVVDLAKEIAKYTGPITLHVVNFTDIQMAIYEKCPHDELTIIMRRYMMKIAEHFANQDNCLSIVTGESIGQVACQTMHSLYVTNEVCQMPVFRPCIGLDKNEIVKVAEKIGTYETSILPYEDCCTIFVAKHPVTKPRLDVIKRSERNLDDCIDELMKTAIETTEEIKINAH
;
A
#
# COMPACT_ATOMS: atom_id res chain seq x y z
N MET A 1 -29.60 5.07 -4.05
CA MET A 1 -29.25 5.17 -5.50
C MET A 1 -28.29 4.08 -5.88
N GLU A 2 -28.45 3.45 -7.05
CA GLU A 2 -27.51 2.43 -7.54
C GLU A 2 -26.44 3.10 -8.42
N PHE A 3 -25.19 3.10 -7.97
CA PHE A 3 -24.07 3.61 -8.77
C PHE A 3 -23.55 2.52 -9.69
N LYS A 4 -23.54 2.77 -10.99
CA LYS A 4 -23.03 1.82 -12.01
C LYS A 4 -21.61 2.11 -12.47
N ALA A 5 -21.01 3.17 -11.95
CA ALA A 5 -19.67 3.57 -12.32
C ALA A 5 -18.97 4.38 -11.24
N PHE A 6 -17.63 4.41 -11.31
CA PHE A 6 -16.77 5.26 -10.49
C PHE A 6 -15.88 6.11 -11.40
N LEU A 7 -15.73 7.39 -11.02
CA LEU A 7 -14.67 8.25 -11.55
C LEU A 7 -13.47 8.17 -10.61
N ILE A 8 -12.33 7.75 -11.14
CA ILE A 8 -11.08 7.63 -10.40
C ILE A 8 -10.22 8.88 -10.62
N LYS A 9 -9.88 9.55 -9.52
CA LYS A 9 -8.93 10.66 -9.49
C LYS A 9 -7.56 10.16 -9.08
N TYR A 10 -6.50 10.66 -9.74
CA TYR A 10 -5.12 10.39 -9.38
C TYR A 10 -4.34 11.72 -9.29
N ALA A 11 -3.33 11.81 -8.42
CA ALA A 11 -2.58 13.03 -8.17
C ALA A 11 -1.22 13.02 -8.88
N GLU A 12 -0.26 12.28 -8.36
CA GLU A 12 1.14 12.31 -8.84
C GLU A 12 1.30 11.83 -10.29
N ILE A 13 0.42 10.99 -10.79
CA ILE A 13 0.42 10.53 -12.18
C ILE A 13 0.20 11.72 -13.14
N GLY A 14 -0.59 12.70 -12.73
CA GLY A 14 -0.93 13.87 -13.54
C GLY A 14 0.28 14.72 -13.94
N ILE A 15 1.35 14.75 -13.13
CA ILE A 15 2.56 15.54 -13.36
C ILE A 15 3.68 14.79 -14.11
N LYS A 16 3.44 13.53 -14.54
CA LYS A 16 4.47 12.68 -15.20
C LYS A 16 4.73 13.01 -16.67
N GLY A 17 4.15 14.05 -17.20
CA GLY A 17 4.41 14.53 -18.56
C GLY A 17 4.22 13.42 -19.62
N ASN A 18 5.22 13.20 -20.47
CA ASN A 18 5.19 12.20 -21.54
C ASN A 18 5.08 10.74 -21.02
N ASN A 19 5.50 10.47 -19.79
CA ASN A 19 5.44 9.12 -19.19
C ASN A 19 4.07 8.81 -18.57
N ARG A 20 3.15 9.75 -18.55
CA ARG A 20 1.84 9.62 -17.91
C ARG A 20 1.09 8.37 -18.35
N ARG A 21 1.11 8.05 -19.65
CA ARG A 21 0.44 6.85 -20.19
C ARG A 21 0.91 5.56 -19.55
N PHE A 22 2.23 5.42 -19.32
CA PHE A 22 2.81 4.25 -18.64
C PHE A 22 2.22 4.05 -17.22
N PHE A 23 2.12 5.13 -16.44
CA PHE A 23 1.56 5.07 -15.07
C PHE A 23 0.04 4.84 -15.07
N GLU A 24 -0.69 5.45 -16.02
CA GLU A 24 -2.12 5.20 -16.17
C GLU A 24 -2.40 3.73 -16.55
N ASP A 25 -1.60 3.15 -17.44
CA ASP A 25 -1.73 1.74 -17.83
C ASP A 25 -1.42 0.80 -16.67
N ALA A 26 -0.43 1.13 -15.84
CA ALA A 26 -0.13 0.40 -14.62
C ALA A 26 -1.29 0.49 -13.62
N LEU A 27 -1.85 1.68 -13.40
CA LEU A 27 -3.00 1.89 -12.52
C LEU A 27 -4.22 1.09 -12.99
N VAL A 28 -4.52 1.09 -14.28
CA VAL A 28 -5.63 0.31 -14.86
C VAL A 28 -5.43 -1.20 -14.62
N ARG A 29 -4.20 -1.71 -14.80
CA ARG A 29 -3.92 -3.14 -14.52
C ARG A 29 -4.17 -3.49 -13.06
N GLN A 30 -3.77 -2.62 -12.13
CA GLN A 30 -3.96 -2.86 -10.70
C GLN A 30 -5.42 -2.78 -10.27
N MET A 31 -6.18 -1.81 -10.78
CA MET A 31 -7.62 -1.74 -10.54
C MET A 31 -8.34 -3.00 -11.06
N LYS A 32 -7.98 -3.49 -12.26
CA LYS A 32 -8.52 -4.75 -12.79
C LYS A 32 -8.20 -5.94 -11.89
N TYR A 33 -6.98 -6.00 -11.35
CA TYR A 33 -6.60 -7.06 -10.42
C TYR A 33 -7.40 -6.98 -9.11
N ALA A 34 -7.51 -5.79 -8.52
CA ALA A 34 -8.23 -5.58 -7.27
C ALA A 34 -9.74 -5.86 -7.38
N LEU A 35 -10.36 -5.49 -8.51
CA LEU A 35 -11.80 -5.68 -8.73
C LEU A 35 -12.19 -7.08 -9.21
N LYS A 36 -11.22 -7.91 -9.59
CA LYS A 36 -11.50 -9.26 -10.13
C LYS A 36 -12.38 -10.15 -9.24
N PRO A 37 -12.21 -10.15 -7.90
CA PRO A 37 -13.08 -10.95 -7.03
C PRO A 37 -14.47 -10.34 -6.81
N VAL A 38 -14.63 -9.04 -7.06
CA VAL A 38 -15.89 -8.30 -6.81
C VAL A 38 -16.89 -8.44 -7.96
N GLY A 39 -16.40 -8.55 -9.22
CA GLY A 39 -17.26 -8.68 -10.39
C GLY A 39 -16.58 -8.29 -11.69
N ASP A 40 -17.39 -8.17 -12.75
CA ASP A 40 -16.90 -7.74 -14.06
C ASP A 40 -17.00 -6.22 -14.24
N PHE A 41 -15.86 -5.59 -14.47
CA PHE A 41 -15.73 -4.15 -14.63
C PHE A 41 -14.96 -3.78 -15.91
N SER A 42 -15.50 -2.84 -16.67
CA SER A 42 -14.79 -2.20 -17.77
C SER A 42 -14.12 -0.89 -17.31
N ILE A 43 -12.84 -0.72 -17.64
CA ILE A 43 -12.07 0.45 -17.22
C ILE A 43 -11.63 1.22 -18.46
N ARG A 44 -12.01 2.50 -18.53
CA ARG A 44 -11.70 3.40 -19.67
C ARG A 44 -10.91 4.61 -19.21
N LYS A 45 -9.96 5.04 -20.05
CA LYS A 45 -9.18 6.28 -19.86
C LYS A 45 -9.71 7.36 -20.80
N GLU A 46 -10.06 8.52 -20.24
CA GLU A 46 -10.55 9.65 -21.02
C GLU A 46 -9.93 10.97 -20.52
N SER A 47 -9.19 11.65 -21.35
CA SER A 47 -8.72 13.05 -21.13
C SER A 47 -8.28 13.34 -19.67
N GLY A 48 -7.48 12.47 -19.07
CA GLY A 48 -6.96 12.64 -17.72
C GLY A 48 -7.88 12.19 -16.59
N ARG A 49 -8.84 11.35 -16.91
CA ARG A 49 -9.75 10.67 -15.98
C ARG A 49 -9.73 9.18 -16.26
N ILE A 50 -10.02 8.39 -15.28
CA ILE A 50 -10.25 6.96 -15.43
C ILE A 50 -11.66 6.68 -14.92
N PHE A 51 -12.44 5.96 -15.74
CA PHE A 51 -13.79 5.54 -15.41
C PHE A 51 -13.81 4.03 -15.25
N VAL A 52 -14.43 3.57 -14.17
CA VAL A 52 -14.68 2.16 -13.88
C VAL A 52 -16.18 1.94 -13.98
N HIS A 53 -16.61 1.11 -14.92
CA HIS A 53 -18.03 0.79 -15.12
C HIS A 53 -18.28 -0.67 -14.75
N ALA A 54 -19.29 -0.91 -13.93
CA ALA A 54 -19.77 -2.25 -13.66
C ALA A 54 -20.56 -2.76 -14.88
N ASN A 55 -20.25 -3.99 -15.32
CA ASN A 55 -20.92 -4.65 -16.43
C ASN A 55 -22.07 -5.56 -15.94
N GLU A 56 -22.13 -5.85 -14.64
CA GLU A 56 -23.12 -6.66 -13.95
C GLU A 56 -23.43 -6.10 -12.56
N GLU A 57 -24.36 -6.71 -11.82
CA GLU A 57 -24.59 -6.36 -10.41
C GLU A 57 -23.35 -6.69 -9.57
N TYR A 58 -23.03 -5.83 -8.61
CA TYR A 58 -21.85 -5.95 -7.77
C TYR A 58 -22.12 -5.39 -6.37
N ASP A 59 -21.30 -5.78 -5.40
CA ASP A 59 -21.32 -5.16 -4.07
C ASP A 59 -20.54 -3.83 -4.09
N PHE A 60 -21.24 -2.74 -3.77
CA PHE A 60 -20.68 -1.39 -3.80
C PHE A 60 -19.56 -1.20 -2.77
N ASP A 61 -19.75 -1.69 -1.55
CA ASP A 61 -18.81 -1.52 -0.47
C ASP A 61 -17.54 -2.34 -0.72
N GLU A 62 -17.68 -3.57 -1.22
CA GLU A 62 -16.53 -4.40 -1.64
C GLU A 62 -15.74 -3.77 -2.80
N ALA A 63 -16.42 -3.13 -3.75
CA ALA A 63 -15.74 -2.44 -4.87
C ALA A 63 -14.96 -1.23 -4.38
N VAL A 64 -15.55 -0.42 -3.50
CA VAL A 64 -14.90 0.75 -2.89
C VAL A 64 -13.73 0.31 -2.03
N GLU A 65 -13.87 -0.73 -1.22
CA GLU A 65 -12.78 -1.28 -0.40
C GLU A 65 -11.62 -1.74 -1.28
N SER A 66 -11.90 -2.53 -2.33
CA SER A 66 -10.89 -3.03 -3.27
C SER A 66 -10.14 -1.89 -3.98
N LEU A 67 -10.85 -0.86 -4.44
CA LEU A 67 -10.24 0.32 -5.06
C LEU A 67 -9.44 1.15 -4.04
N SER A 68 -9.83 1.15 -2.76
CA SER A 68 -9.13 1.86 -1.67
C SER A 68 -7.79 1.22 -1.31
N HIS A 69 -7.49 0.02 -1.79
CA HIS A 69 -6.19 -0.63 -1.67
C HIS A 69 -5.25 -0.35 -2.85
N VAL A 70 -5.71 0.30 -3.94
CA VAL A 70 -4.91 0.51 -5.14
C VAL A 70 -4.09 1.80 -5.06
N PHE A 71 -2.77 1.67 -4.96
CA PHE A 71 -1.85 2.82 -5.00
C PHE A 71 -1.91 3.54 -6.35
N GLY A 72 -1.91 4.87 -6.27
CA GLY A 72 -2.10 5.77 -7.41
C GLY A 72 -3.48 6.41 -7.43
N ILE A 73 -4.49 5.80 -6.78
CA ILE A 73 -5.81 6.40 -6.62
C ILE A 73 -5.75 7.47 -5.52
N ALA A 74 -6.11 8.71 -5.87
CA ALA A 74 -6.25 9.81 -4.92
C ALA A 74 -7.69 9.94 -4.40
N GLY A 75 -8.67 9.68 -5.28
CA GLY A 75 -10.09 9.74 -4.92
C GLY A 75 -10.93 8.82 -5.79
N ILE A 76 -11.96 8.24 -5.18
CA ILE A 76 -12.97 7.37 -5.79
C ILE A 76 -14.29 8.13 -5.69
N CYS A 77 -14.84 8.54 -6.83
CA CYS A 77 -16.13 9.23 -6.89
C CYS A 77 -17.16 8.28 -7.49
N PRO A 78 -18.16 7.81 -6.71
CA PRO A 78 -19.32 7.13 -7.28
C PRO A 78 -20.06 8.11 -8.20
N ILE A 79 -20.38 7.68 -9.44
CA ILE A 79 -20.99 8.57 -10.43
C ILE A 79 -22.26 8.00 -11.00
N VAL A 80 -23.18 8.90 -11.30
CA VAL A 80 -24.31 8.64 -12.18
C VAL A 80 -23.96 9.09 -13.58
N VAL A 81 -24.31 8.28 -14.56
CA VAL A 81 -24.03 8.51 -15.98
C VAL A 81 -25.34 8.76 -16.71
N GLU A 82 -25.45 9.92 -17.40
CA GLU A 82 -26.54 10.23 -18.30
C GLU A 82 -25.98 10.36 -19.73
N GLU A 83 -26.64 9.72 -20.70
CA GLU A 83 -26.19 9.73 -22.11
C GLU A 83 -26.70 10.94 -22.86
N ASP A 84 -27.93 11.39 -22.50
CA ASP A 84 -28.55 12.54 -23.11
C ASP A 84 -27.97 13.83 -22.51
N LYS A 85 -27.53 14.72 -23.38
CA LYS A 85 -26.97 16.04 -23.02
C LYS A 85 -28.00 17.16 -23.01
N ASP A 86 -29.29 16.83 -23.24
CA ASP A 86 -30.34 17.81 -23.08
C ASP A 86 -30.37 18.35 -21.66
N PHE A 87 -30.49 19.68 -21.52
CA PHE A 87 -30.39 20.30 -20.21
C PHE A 87 -31.50 19.84 -19.24
N GLU A 88 -32.73 19.66 -19.74
CA GLU A 88 -33.83 19.21 -18.90
C GLU A 88 -33.63 17.77 -18.42
N LYS A 89 -33.04 16.90 -19.24
CA LYS A 89 -32.65 15.55 -18.84
C LYS A 89 -31.56 15.57 -17.75
N ILE A 90 -30.56 16.41 -17.93
CA ILE A 90 -29.51 16.60 -16.91
C ILE A 90 -30.14 17.09 -15.60
N ALA A 91 -31.05 18.06 -15.66
CA ALA A 91 -31.74 18.59 -14.47
C ALA A 91 -32.56 17.52 -13.75
N GLU A 92 -33.37 16.73 -14.49
CA GLU A 92 -34.12 15.59 -13.96
C GLU A 92 -33.22 14.60 -13.22
N VAL A 93 -32.07 14.24 -13.81
CA VAL A 93 -31.14 13.28 -13.20
C VAL A 93 -30.44 13.89 -11.97
N VAL A 94 -30.08 15.18 -12.01
CA VAL A 94 -29.52 15.90 -10.86
C VAL A 94 -30.50 15.97 -9.70
N GLU A 95 -31.76 16.28 -9.96
CA GLU A 95 -32.83 16.29 -8.96
C GLU A 95 -33.01 14.89 -8.34
N LYS A 96 -33.07 13.86 -9.17
CA LYS A 96 -33.15 12.47 -8.72
C LYS A 96 -31.94 12.05 -7.89
N TYR A 97 -30.73 12.47 -8.30
CA TYR A 97 -29.50 12.21 -7.55
C TYR A 97 -29.58 12.77 -6.14
N VAL A 98 -29.95 14.05 -6.00
CA VAL A 98 -30.10 14.69 -4.68
C VAL A 98 -31.21 14.03 -3.86
N ASP A 99 -32.31 13.66 -4.49
CA ASP A 99 -33.45 13.03 -3.80
C ASP A 99 -33.07 11.64 -3.21
N GLU A 100 -32.41 10.81 -3.99
CA GLU A 100 -32.08 9.42 -3.59
C GLU A 100 -30.81 9.30 -2.74
N ASP A 101 -29.80 10.19 -2.95
CA ASP A 101 -28.51 10.07 -2.28
C ASP A 101 -28.45 10.78 -0.92
N TYR A 102 -29.34 11.74 -0.69
CA TYR A 102 -29.40 12.50 0.56
C TYR A 102 -30.78 12.34 1.20
N ALA A 103 -30.86 11.57 2.30
CA ALA A 103 -32.11 11.41 3.04
C ALA A 103 -32.51 12.71 3.74
N ASP A 104 -31.56 13.42 4.34
CA ASP A 104 -31.72 14.76 4.92
C ASP A 104 -31.30 15.79 3.86
N LYS A 105 -32.16 16.83 3.67
CA LYS A 105 -31.95 17.94 2.73
C LYS A 105 -31.50 19.23 3.42
N HIS A 106 -31.30 19.22 4.75
CA HIS A 106 -30.83 20.40 5.51
C HIS A 106 -29.32 20.59 5.35
N PHE A 107 -28.85 20.99 4.15
CA PHE A 107 -27.45 21.28 3.89
C PHE A 107 -27.29 22.43 2.87
N SER A 108 -26.12 23.05 2.92
CA SER A 108 -25.72 24.01 1.91
C SER A 108 -25.02 23.32 0.75
N PHE A 109 -25.30 23.77 -0.47
CA PHE A 109 -24.69 23.15 -1.65
C PHE A 109 -24.17 24.19 -2.66
N LYS A 110 -23.30 23.70 -3.54
CA LYS A 110 -22.84 24.40 -4.75
C LYS A 110 -22.86 23.44 -5.93
N VAL A 111 -23.46 23.86 -7.04
CA VAL A 111 -23.35 23.14 -8.30
C VAL A 111 -22.09 23.59 -9.03
N HIS A 112 -21.24 22.67 -9.41
CA HIS A 112 -20.04 22.88 -10.22
C HIS A 112 -20.20 22.18 -11.55
N VAL A 113 -20.43 22.95 -12.65
CA VAL A 113 -20.56 22.41 -14.00
C VAL A 113 -19.24 22.56 -14.73
N ARG A 114 -18.72 21.46 -15.27
CA ARG A 114 -17.51 21.42 -16.09
C ARG A 114 -17.82 20.91 -17.49
N ARG A 115 -17.57 21.73 -18.51
CA ARG A 115 -17.71 21.32 -19.92
C ARG A 115 -16.35 20.92 -20.50
N ALA A 116 -16.18 19.67 -20.83
CA ALA A 116 -15.05 19.23 -21.68
C ALA A 116 -15.37 19.50 -23.17
N ASP A 117 -16.62 19.34 -23.58
CA ASP A 117 -17.09 19.75 -24.89
C ASP A 117 -17.48 21.24 -24.88
N LYS A 118 -16.64 22.07 -25.50
CA LYS A 118 -16.89 23.51 -25.63
C LYS A 118 -18.06 23.88 -26.56
N LYS A 119 -18.55 22.91 -27.34
CA LYS A 119 -19.69 23.09 -28.25
C LYS A 119 -21.03 22.99 -27.54
N TYR A 120 -21.06 22.50 -26.28
CA TYR A 120 -22.28 22.47 -25.50
C TYR A 120 -22.89 23.88 -25.38
N PRO A 121 -24.18 24.07 -25.70
CA PRO A 121 -24.76 25.39 -25.93
C PRO A 121 -24.77 26.28 -24.70
N ILE A 122 -24.97 25.71 -23.50
CA ILE A 122 -25.11 26.48 -22.24
C ILE A 122 -23.73 26.65 -21.58
N PRO A 123 -23.30 27.89 -21.27
CA PRO A 123 -22.09 28.13 -20.50
C PRO A 123 -22.10 27.46 -19.12
N SER A 124 -20.92 27.02 -18.63
CA SER A 124 -20.83 26.27 -17.35
C SER A 124 -21.43 27.02 -16.15
N MET A 125 -21.21 28.34 -16.08
CA MET A 125 -21.75 29.16 -14.99
C MET A 125 -23.28 29.26 -15.07
N GLU A 126 -23.83 29.43 -16.27
CA GLU A 126 -25.25 29.48 -16.51
C GLU A 126 -25.92 28.13 -16.20
N ALA A 127 -25.35 27.04 -16.68
CA ALA A 127 -25.85 25.69 -16.37
C ALA A 127 -25.83 25.42 -14.86
N ALA A 128 -24.76 25.85 -14.15
CA ALA A 128 -24.67 25.70 -12.69
C ALA A 128 -25.75 26.50 -11.96
N ALA A 129 -25.99 27.74 -12.40
CA ALA A 129 -27.05 28.59 -11.81
C ALA A 129 -28.44 27.98 -12.02
N ARG A 130 -28.77 27.57 -13.25
CA ARG A 130 -30.10 26.96 -13.57
C ARG A 130 -30.31 25.64 -12.82
N LEU A 131 -29.27 24.76 -12.69
CA LEU A 131 -29.39 23.56 -11.88
C LEU A 131 -29.57 23.86 -10.41
N GLY A 132 -28.88 24.86 -9.88
CA GLY A 132 -29.03 25.34 -8.51
C GLY A 132 -30.45 25.85 -8.23
N GLU A 133 -31.02 26.67 -9.15
CA GLU A 133 -32.37 27.16 -9.08
C GLU A 133 -33.42 26.02 -9.04
N ARG A 134 -33.28 25.04 -9.95
CA ARG A 134 -34.15 23.85 -9.98
C ARG A 134 -34.13 23.05 -8.67
N LEU A 135 -32.94 22.90 -8.06
CA LEU A 135 -32.82 22.21 -6.78
C LEU A 135 -33.47 22.96 -5.64
N LEU A 136 -33.35 24.31 -5.59
CA LEU A 136 -34.02 25.15 -4.59
C LEU A 136 -35.56 25.19 -4.75
N GLU A 137 -36.05 25.14 -5.98
CA GLU A 137 -37.49 25.07 -6.26
C GLU A 137 -38.09 23.73 -5.81
N LYS A 138 -37.33 22.64 -5.92
CA LYS A 138 -37.81 21.29 -5.60
C LYS A 138 -37.65 20.92 -4.13
N PHE A 139 -36.61 21.41 -3.47
CA PHE A 139 -36.23 21.04 -2.10
C PHE A 139 -36.12 22.30 -1.24
N GLU A 140 -37.16 22.58 -0.43
CA GLU A 140 -37.27 23.81 0.38
C GLU A 140 -36.17 23.93 1.47
N ASP A 141 -35.61 22.79 1.93
CA ASP A 141 -34.63 22.75 3.01
C ASP A 141 -33.18 22.94 2.51
N LEU A 142 -32.96 22.99 1.20
CA LEU A 142 -31.64 23.25 0.62
C LEU A 142 -31.29 24.74 0.68
N SER A 143 -30.01 25.04 0.89
CA SER A 143 -29.47 26.39 0.81
C SER A 143 -28.22 26.44 -0.09
N VAL A 144 -27.91 27.59 -0.68
CA VAL A 144 -26.70 27.76 -1.53
C VAL A 144 -25.59 28.46 -0.74
N ASP A 145 -24.44 27.83 -0.69
CA ASP A 145 -23.19 28.47 -0.28
C ASP A 145 -22.11 28.25 -1.35
N VAL A 146 -21.71 29.33 -2.02
CA VAL A 146 -20.72 29.29 -3.11
C VAL A 146 -19.27 29.28 -2.61
N HIS A 147 -19.04 29.54 -1.30
CA HIS A 147 -17.71 29.62 -0.72
C HIS A 147 -17.34 28.37 0.07
N ASN A 148 -18.22 27.93 0.98
CA ASN A 148 -17.99 26.79 1.88
C ASN A 148 -19.22 25.87 1.90
N PRO A 149 -19.62 25.25 0.76
CA PRO A 149 -20.77 24.35 0.72
C PRO A 149 -20.50 23.06 1.48
N ASP A 150 -21.52 22.52 2.16
CA ASP A 150 -21.47 21.18 2.74
C ASP A 150 -21.38 20.12 1.63
N VAL A 151 -22.06 20.37 0.50
CA VAL A 151 -22.08 19.46 -0.65
C VAL A 151 -21.65 20.17 -1.93
N MET A 152 -20.61 19.69 -2.58
CA MET A 152 -20.18 20.11 -3.91
C MET A 152 -20.75 19.16 -4.97
N LEU A 153 -21.89 19.49 -5.55
CA LEU A 153 -22.46 18.70 -6.63
C LEU A 153 -21.76 19.00 -7.95
N THR A 154 -21.06 18.05 -8.50
CA THR A 154 -20.31 18.20 -9.76
C THR A 154 -21.05 17.56 -10.93
N VAL A 155 -21.18 18.29 -12.02
CA VAL A 155 -21.72 17.82 -13.31
C VAL A 155 -20.68 18.02 -14.39
N GLU A 156 -20.08 16.92 -14.86
CA GLU A 156 -19.12 16.98 -15.96
C GLU A 156 -19.79 16.59 -17.29
N ILE A 157 -19.91 17.55 -18.23
CA ILE A 157 -20.48 17.35 -19.57
C ILE A 157 -19.34 17.07 -20.54
N ARG A 158 -19.28 15.80 -21.02
CA ARG A 158 -18.25 15.27 -21.93
C ARG A 158 -18.93 14.63 -23.15
N ASP A 159 -18.52 13.44 -23.56
CA ASP A 159 -19.27 12.53 -24.45
C ASP A 159 -20.60 12.13 -23.82
N LYS A 160 -20.62 11.84 -22.54
CA LYS A 160 -21.77 11.64 -21.66
C LYS A 160 -21.73 12.69 -20.54
N VAL A 161 -22.75 12.69 -19.69
CA VAL A 161 -22.83 13.53 -18.50
C VAL A 161 -22.54 12.66 -17.27
N TYR A 162 -21.64 13.15 -16.41
CA TYR A 162 -21.24 12.49 -15.17
C TYR A 162 -21.61 13.37 -13.99
N ILE A 163 -22.40 12.81 -13.05
CA ILE A 163 -22.92 13.52 -11.88
C ILE A 163 -22.40 12.84 -10.62
N TYR A 164 -21.82 13.61 -9.71
CA TYR A 164 -21.33 13.13 -8.43
C TYR A 164 -21.14 14.25 -7.42
N SER A 165 -21.18 13.89 -6.14
CA SER A 165 -20.92 14.83 -5.04
C SER A 165 -19.94 14.25 -4.01
N ARG A 166 -19.77 12.93 -3.99
CA ARG A 166 -18.92 12.25 -3.02
C ARG A 166 -17.55 11.96 -3.61
N GLU A 167 -16.52 12.08 -2.77
CA GLU A 167 -15.16 11.67 -3.06
C GLU A 167 -14.62 10.88 -1.88
N ILE A 168 -14.46 9.57 -2.06
CA ILE A 168 -13.88 8.67 -1.08
C ILE A 168 -12.36 8.72 -1.26
N PRO A 169 -11.58 9.05 -0.21
CA PRO A 169 -10.12 9.13 -0.32
C PRO A 169 -9.48 7.79 -0.67
N GLY A 170 -8.62 7.78 -1.69
CA GLY A 170 -7.76 6.64 -2.00
C GLY A 170 -6.41 6.69 -1.26
N PRO A 171 -5.56 5.65 -1.38
CA PRO A 171 -4.28 5.59 -0.67
C PRO A 171 -3.22 6.56 -1.23
N GLY A 172 -3.45 7.13 -2.42
CA GLY A 172 -2.49 7.98 -3.11
C GLY A 172 -1.25 7.22 -3.60
N GLY A 173 -0.14 7.94 -3.78
CA GLY A 173 1.13 7.36 -4.20
C GLY A 173 1.22 7.05 -5.70
N MET A 174 1.95 5.98 -6.04
CA MET A 174 2.24 5.55 -7.40
C MET A 174 1.82 4.09 -7.61
N PRO A 175 1.37 3.70 -8.81
CA PRO A 175 1.02 2.31 -9.11
C PRO A 175 2.21 1.37 -8.90
N VAL A 176 1.99 0.27 -8.18
CA VAL A 176 3.04 -0.73 -7.87
C VAL A 176 3.66 -1.29 -9.16
N GLY A 177 4.96 -1.59 -9.12
CA GLY A 177 5.72 -2.10 -10.25
C GLY A 177 6.20 -1.01 -11.23
N THR A 178 5.91 0.28 -10.96
CA THR A 178 6.41 1.38 -11.80
C THR A 178 7.82 1.87 -11.42
N ASN A 179 8.32 1.46 -10.23
CA ASN A 179 9.64 1.85 -9.72
C ASN A 179 10.49 0.64 -9.27
N GLY A 180 10.43 -0.45 -10.02
CA GLY A 180 11.23 -1.64 -9.75
C GLY A 180 10.67 -2.52 -8.64
N ARG A 181 11.55 -3.41 -8.12
CA ARG A 181 11.22 -4.41 -7.10
C ARG A 181 12.23 -4.37 -5.96
N ALA A 182 11.77 -4.70 -4.76
CA ALA A 182 12.60 -4.76 -3.56
C ALA A 182 12.33 -6.04 -2.75
N MET A 183 13.33 -6.50 -1.99
CA MET A 183 13.21 -7.60 -1.05
C MET A 183 12.94 -7.05 0.34
N LEU A 184 11.77 -7.35 0.90
CA LEU A 184 11.38 -6.97 2.26
C LEU A 184 11.85 -8.01 3.27
N LEU A 185 12.60 -7.61 4.29
CA LEU A 185 12.78 -8.44 5.47
C LEU A 185 11.50 -8.37 6.31
N LEU A 186 10.64 -9.36 6.14
CA LEU A 186 9.36 -9.44 6.83
C LEU A 186 9.50 -10.22 8.14
N SER A 187 8.96 -9.71 9.21
CA SER A 187 8.91 -10.36 10.52
C SER A 187 7.47 -10.35 11.05
N GLY A 188 7.22 -11.05 12.15
CA GLY A 188 5.94 -11.02 12.85
C GLY A 188 5.66 -9.72 13.63
N GLY A 189 6.57 -8.76 13.62
CA GLY A 189 6.44 -7.46 14.29
C GLY A 189 5.62 -6.45 13.51
N ILE A 190 5.33 -5.30 14.15
CA ILE A 190 4.50 -4.21 13.59
C ILE A 190 5.21 -3.47 12.46
N ASP A 191 6.54 -3.31 12.54
CA ASP A 191 7.28 -2.32 11.74
C ASP A 191 7.54 -2.78 10.30
N SER A 192 7.85 -4.07 10.08
CA SER A 192 8.19 -4.57 8.75
C SER A 192 7.02 -4.60 7.76
N PRO A 193 5.77 -4.94 8.16
CA PRO A 193 4.60 -4.77 7.29
C PRO A 193 4.38 -3.31 6.88
N VAL A 194 4.53 -2.38 7.82
CA VAL A 194 4.42 -0.94 7.57
C VAL A 194 5.49 -0.46 6.57
N ALA A 195 6.73 -0.93 6.72
CA ALA A 195 7.80 -0.61 5.77
C ALA A 195 7.50 -1.11 4.36
N GLY A 196 6.96 -2.34 4.23
CA GLY A 196 6.49 -2.90 2.96
C GLY A 196 5.40 -2.05 2.31
N TYR A 197 4.39 -1.66 3.06
CA TYR A 197 3.35 -0.75 2.59
C TYR A 197 3.91 0.60 2.13
N MET A 198 4.76 1.23 2.95
CA MET A 198 5.31 2.57 2.65
C MET A 198 6.15 2.58 1.39
N ILE A 199 7.00 1.57 1.17
CA ILE A 199 7.82 1.51 -0.04
C ILE A 199 6.98 1.21 -1.28
N SER A 200 5.98 0.33 -1.15
CA SER A 200 5.09 -0.01 -2.27
C SER A 200 4.19 1.14 -2.68
N LYS A 201 3.82 2.02 -1.74
CA LYS A 201 3.13 3.29 -2.04
C LYS A 201 3.94 4.19 -2.98
N ARG A 202 5.26 3.99 -3.10
CA ARG A 202 6.13 4.69 -4.06
C ARG A 202 6.27 3.96 -5.40
N GLY A 203 5.45 2.95 -5.66
CA GLY A 203 5.42 2.20 -6.91
C GLY A 203 6.40 1.04 -6.97
N VAL A 204 7.00 0.64 -5.85
CA VAL A 204 7.91 -0.51 -5.76
C VAL A 204 7.09 -1.78 -5.52
N SER A 205 7.27 -2.82 -6.34
CA SER A 205 6.79 -4.17 -6.04
C SER A 205 7.71 -4.82 -5.01
N ILE A 206 7.17 -5.71 -4.18
CA ILE A 206 7.97 -6.39 -3.15
C ILE A 206 7.84 -7.91 -3.26
N ASP A 207 8.95 -8.60 -2.98
CA ASP A 207 8.99 -9.96 -2.48
C ASP A 207 9.52 -9.91 -1.04
N ALA A 208 9.44 -11.00 -0.29
CA ALA A 208 9.76 -10.97 1.13
C ALA A 208 10.63 -12.16 1.54
N THR A 209 11.51 -11.93 2.52
CA THR A 209 12.28 -12.98 3.20
C THR A 209 11.92 -12.98 4.69
N TYR A 210 11.57 -14.14 5.22
CA TYR A 210 11.31 -14.38 6.63
C TYR A 210 12.27 -15.43 7.17
N PHE A 211 12.81 -15.18 8.36
CA PHE A 211 13.73 -16.08 9.04
C PHE A 211 13.01 -16.85 10.13
N HIS A 212 12.89 -18.16 9.94
CA HIS A 212 12.24 -19.09 10.84
C HIS A 212 13.28 -19.97 11.54
N ALA A 213 13.14 -20.24 12.81
CA ALA A 213 14.12 -20.98 13.60
C ALA A 213 13.47 -22.12 14.42
N PRO A 214 12.92 -23.17 13.77
CA PRO A 214 12.36 -24.31 14.50
C PRO A 214 13.47 -25.11 15.23
N PRO A 215 13.20 -25.67 16.45
CA PRO A 215 11.94 -25.65 17.18
C PRO A 215 11.72 -24.40 18.06
N TYR A 216 12.62 -23.44 18.02
CA TYR A 216 12.59 -22.25 18.88
C TYR A 216 11.50 -21.27 18.48
N THR A 217 11.18 -21.14 17.19
CA THR A 217 9.97 -20.46 16.72
C THR A 217 8.92 -21.48 16.31
N SER A 218 7.65 -21.19 16.63
CA SER A 218 6.54 -22.11 16.35
C SER A 218 6.01 -21.95 14.92
N GLU A 219 5.30 -22.98 14.41
CA GLU A 219 4.55 -22.89 13.16
C GLU A 219 3.50 -21.76 13.19
N ARG A 220 2.99 -21.41 14.39
CA ARG A 220 2.09 -20.27 14.56
C ARG A 220 2.79 -18.93 14.30
N ALA A 221 4.07 -18.80 14.63
CA ALA A 221 4.87 -17.63 14.31
C ALA A 221 5.05 -17.50 12.79
N LYS A 222 5.31 -18.60 12.08
CA LYS A 222 5.36 -18.65 10.61
C LYS A 222 4.01 -18.27 10.00
N GLN A 223 2.91 -18.85 10.48
CA GLN A 223 1.56 -18.55 10.00
C GLN A 223 1.21 -17.07 10.20
N LYS A 224 1.57 -16.48 11.34
CA LYS A 224 1.43 -15.03 11.60
C LYS A 224 2.09 -14.18 10.50
N VAL A 225 3.31 -14.53 10.07
CA VAL A 225 4.02 -13.81 9.00
C VAL A 225 3.34 -14.01 7.65
N VAL A 226 2.85 -15.21 7.35
CA VAL A 226 2.05 -15.49 6.15
C VAL A 226 0.78 -14.63 6.12
N ASP A 227 0.09 -14.50 7.26
CA ASP A 227 -1.14 -13.69 7.34
C ASP A 227 -0.82 -12.19 7.19
N LEU A 228 0.28 -11.69 7.78
CA LEU A 228 0.76 -10.33 7.55
C LEU A 228 1.10 -10.08 6.07
N ALA A 229 1.74 -11.05 5.42
CA ALA A 229 2.05 -10.96 4.00
C ALA A 229 0.77 -10.87 3.14
N LYS A 230 -0.31 -11.59 3.51
CA LYS A 230 -1.61 -11.50 2.82
C LYS A 230 -2.23 -10.12 2.98
N GLU A 231 -2.21 -9.54 4.19
CA GLU A 231 -2.72 -8.18 4.41
C GLU A 231 -1.97 -7.15 3.56
N ILE A 232 -0.64 -7.24 3.49
CA ILE A 232 0.14 -6.34 2.64
C ILE A 232 -0.16 -6.58 1.15
N ALA A 233 -0.37 -7.84 0.74
CA ALA A 233 -0.63 -8.20 -0.66
C ALA A 233 -1.90 -7.54 -1.23
N LYS A 234 -2.87 -7.16 -0.40
CA LYS A 234 -4.03 -6.37 -0.81
C LYS A 234 -3.63 -5.04 -1.48
N TYR A 235 -2.51 -4.44 -1.03
CA TYR A 235 -1.97 -3.18 -1.55
C TYR A 235 -0.89 -3.38 -2.61
N THR A 236 -0.04 -4.39 -2.45
CA THR A 236 1.18 -4.56 -3.26
C THR A 236 0.98 -5.50 -4.45
N GLY A 237 -0.12 -6.25 -4.46
CA GLY A 237 -0.29 -7.40 -5.33
C GLY A 237 0.49 -8.62 -4.81
N PRO A 238 0.68 -9.66 -5.65
CA PRO A 238 1.30 -10.92 -5.25
C PRO A 238 2.71 -10.74 -4.70
N ILE A 239 3.05 -11.48 -3.64
CA ILE A 239 4.36 -11.51 -2.97
C ILE A 239 4.90 -12.94 -3.00
N THR A 240 6.16 -13.13 -3.36
CA THR A 240 6.90 -14.35 -3.08
C THR A 240 7.52 -14.23 -1.69
N LEU A 241 7.12 -15.10 -0.76
CA LEU A 241 7.69 -15.17 0.58
C LEU A 241 8.69 -16.33 0.67
N HIS A 242 9.96 -15.99 0.86
CA HIS A 242 11.05 -16.94 1.13
C HIS A 242 11.13 -17.19 2.64
N VAL A 243 10.79 -18.41 3.09
CA VAL A 243 10.87 -18.83 4.48
C VAL A 243 12.18 -19.58 4.69
N VAL A 244 13.14 -18.91 5.29
CA VAL A 244 14.51 -19.40 5.48
C VAL A 244 14.61 -20.08 6.84
N ASN A 245 15.05 -21.35 6.87
CA ASN A 245 15.43 -22.01 8.14
C ASN A 245 16.77 -21.45 8.63
N PHE A 246 16.73 -20.68 9.71
CA PHE A 246 17.90 -19.97 10.24
C PHE A 246 18.49 -20.63 11.49
N THR A 247 17.94 -21.78 11.94
CA THR A 247 18.29 -22.43 13.21
C THR A 247 19.76 -22.73 13.34
N ASP A 248 20.37 -23.43 12.35
CA ASP A 248 21.74 -23.87 12.45
C ASP A 248 22.73 -22.70 12.44
N ILE A 249 22.45 -21.67 11.64
CA ILE A 249 23.24 -20.42 11.63
C ILE A 249 23.13 -19.73 12.99
N GLN A 250 21.94 -19.63 13.55
CA GLN A 250 21.69 -18.99 14.84
C GLN A 250 22.40 -19.73 15.98
N MET A 251 22.37 -21.06 15.98
CA MET A 251 23.06 -21.88 16.96
C MET A 251 24.58 -21.76 16.85
N ALA A 252 25.13 -21.77 15.64
CA ALA A 252 26.58 -21.58 15.43
C ALA A 252 27.03 -20.20 15.94
N ILE A 253 26.25 -19.12 15.68
CA ILE A 253 26.53 -17.80 16.22
C ILE A 253 26.49 -17.80 17.75
N TYR A 254 25.46 -18.41 18.34
CA TYR A 254 25.29 -18.49 19.79
C TYR A 254 26.47 -19.22 20.48
N GLU A 255 26.95 -20.31 19.89
CA GLU A 255 28.03 -21.14 20.45
C GLU A 255 29.43 -20.53 20.27
N LYS A 256 29.66 -19.82 19.15
CA LYS A 256 31.01 -19.41 18.74
C LYS A 256 31.30 -17.91 18.88
N CYS A 257 30.25 -17.07 18.99
CA CYS A 257 30.43 -15.62 19.04
C CYS A 257 30.14 -15.02 20.42
N PRO A 258 30.66 -13.83 20.72
CA PRO A 258 30.35 -13.10 21.95
C PRO A 258 28.85 -12.83 22.06
N HIS A 259 28.26 -13.12 23.23
CA HIS A 259 26.81 -13.06 23.40
C HIS A 259 26.23 -11.64 23.29
N ASP A 260 26.96 -10.60 23.65
CA ASP A 260 26.54 -9.20 23.50
C ASP A 260 26.50 -8.73 22.03
N GLU A 261 27.18 -9.44 21.11
CA GLU A 261 27.24 -9.17 19.68
C GLU A 261 26.25 -9.99 18.84
N LEU A 262 25.59 -11.02 19.43
CA LEU A 262 24.76 -12.00 18.71
C LEU A 262 23.76 -11.37 17.76
N THR A 263 22.97 -10.42 18.22
CA THR A 263 21.92 -9.79 17.40
C THR A 263 22.51 -9.08 16.18
N ILE A 264 23.67 -8.42 16.34
CA ILE A 264 24.33 -7.72 15.22
C ILE A 264 24.84 -8.72 14.19
N ILE A 265 25.51 -9.78 14.65
CA ILE A 265 26.06 -10.83 13.76
C ILE A 265 24.94 -11.58 13.04
N MET A 266 23.86 -11.97 13.76
CA MET A 266 22.69 -12.59 13.13
C MET A 266 22.11 -11.72 12.02
N ARG A 267 21.87 -10.41 12.30
CA ARG A 267 21.32 -9.49 11.30
C ARG A 267 22.23 -9.34 10.08
N ARG A 268 23.53 -9.38 10.22
CA ARG A 268 24.48 -9.35 9.10
C ARG A 268 24.29 -10.57 8.19
N TYR A 269 24.13 -11.78 8.74
CA TYR A 269 23.86 -12.97 7.95
C TYR A 269 22.45 -12.97 7.34
N MET A 270 21.45 -12.48 8.06
CA MET A 270 20.10 -12.28 7.52
C MET A 270 20.12 -11.34 6.31
N MET A 271 20.86 -10.23 6.38
CA MET A 271 21.01 -9.31 5.26
C MET A 271 21.71 -9.93 4.06
N LYS A 272 22.77 -10.73 4.27
CA LYS A 272 23.46 -11.47 3.19
C LYS A 272 22.51 -12.44 2.48
N ILE A 273 21.73 -13.23 3.23
CA ILE A 273 20.76 -14.19 2.69
C ILE A 273 19.61 -13.44 1.95
N ALA A 274 19.11 -12.37 2.53
CA ALA A 274 18.08 -11.56 1.87
C ALA A 274 18.57 -10.94 0.56
N GLU A 275 19.84 -10.50 0.50
CA GLU A 275 20.46 -10.01 -0.74
C GLU A 275 20.63 -11.11 -1.79
N HIS A 276 20.88 -12.36 -1.37
CA HIS A 276 20.90 -13.51 -2.28
C HIS A 276 19.54 -13.68 -2.97
N PHE A 277 18.44 -13.74 -2.21
CA PHE A 277 17.10 -13.86 -2.79
C PHE A 277 16.68 -12.59 -3.55
N ALA A 278 17.12 -11.41 -3.11
CA ALA A 278 16.92 -10.18 -3.86
C ALA A 278 17.52 -10.24 -5.27
N ASN A 279 18.74 -10.77 -5.39
CA ASN A 279 19.38 -10.99 -6.70
C ASN A 279 18.64 -12.03 -7.53
N GLN A 280 18.20 -13.13 -6.93
CA GLN A 280 17.44 -14.20 -7.59
C GLN A 280 16.13 -13.67 -8.17
N ASP A 281 15.41 -12.82 -7.42
CA ASP A 281 14.09 -12.27 -7.80
C ASP A 281 14.19 -10.94 -8.59
N ASN A 282 15.40 -10.55 -9.01
CA ASN A 282 15.66 -9.30 -9.71
C ASN A 282 15.20 -8.06 -8.93
N CYS A 283 15.31 -8.09 -7.62
CA CYS A 283 15.15 -6.92 -6.78
C CYS A 283 16.35 -5.97 -6.90
N LEU A 284 16.12 -4.69 -6.75
CA LEU A 284 17.15 -3.65 -6.85
C LEU A 284 17.53 -3.06 -5.48
N SER A 285 16.87 -3.50 -4.41
CA SER A 285 17.10 -3.01 -3.04
C SER A 285 16.55 -3.98 -2.01
N ILE A 286 17.01 -3.81 -0.78
CA ILE A 286 16.45 -4.45 0.42
C ILE A 286 15.62 -3.40 1.18
N VAL A 287 14.55 -3.85 1.84
CA VAL A 287 13.69 -3.00 2.69
C VAL A 287 13.62 -3.61 4.07
N THR A 288 13.81 -2.79 5.11
CA THR A 288 13.67 -3.20 6.52
C THR A 288 12.75 -2.26 7.28
N GLY A 289 12.12 -2.76 8.35
CA GLY A 289 11.22 -1.99 9.23
C GLY A 289 11.94 -1.24 10.36
N GLU A 290 13.24 -1.00 10.27
CA GLU A 290 14.04 -0.38 11.34
C GLU A 290 13.65 1.08 11.60
N SER A 291 13.58 1.46 12.90
CA SER A 291 13.45 2.83 13.39
C SER A 291 14.57 3.14 14.36
N ILE A 292 15.21 4.31 14.23
CA ILE A 292 16.36 4.68 15.06
C ILE A 292 15.97 4.75 16.54
N GLY A 293 16.75 4.04 17.38
CA GLY A 293 16.60 4.09 18.83
C GLY A 293 15.42 3.30 19.41
N GLN A 294 14.66 2.57 18.59
CA GLN A 294 13.53 1.79 19.08
C GLN A 294 13.99 0.58 19.92
N VAL A 295 15.05 -0.09 19.48
CA VAL A 295 15.69 -1.20 20.22
C VAL A 295 17.21 -1.10 20.13
N ALA A 296 17.92 -1.85 21.00
CA ALA A 296 19.37 -1.79 21.14
C ALA A 296 20.15 -2.02 19.84
N CYS A 297 19.64 -2.89 18.93
CA CYS A 297 20.25 -3.17 17.63
C CYS A 297 19.88 -2.17 16.53
N GLN A 298 19.10 -1.13 16.82
CA GLN A 298 18.68 -0.09 15.86
C GLN A 298 19.32 1.28 16.16
N THR A 299 20.52 1.28 16.69
CA THR A 299 21.34 2.52 16.81
C THR A 299 22.03 2.82 15.48
N MET A 300 22.47 4.07 15.28
CA MET A 300 23.24 4.44 14.08
C MET A 300 24.47 3.56 13.89
N HIS A 301 25.17 3.19 14.98
CA HIS A 301 26.33 2.30 14.93
C HIS A 301 25.94 0.89 14.48
N SER A 302 24.85 0.36 15.04
CA SER A 302 24.33 -0.98 14.66
C SER A 302 23.90 -1.01 13.20
N LEU A 303 23.17 0.01 12.74
CA LEU A 303 22.71 0.14 11.35
C LEU A 303 23.90 0.25 10.37
N TYR A 304 24.95 1.02 10.73
CA TYR A 304 26.17 1.10 9.93
C TYR A 304 26.85 -0.26 9.77
N VAL A 305 27.00 -1.01 10.87
CA VAL A 305 27.67 -2.32 10.87
C VAL A 305 26.83 -3.37 10.13
N THR A 306 25.51 -3.38 10.31
CA THR A 306 24.64 -4.34 9.62
C THR A 306 24.50 -4.03 8.13
N ASN A 307 24.53 -2.76 7.72
CA ASN A 307 24.43 -2.36 6.33
C ASN A 307 25.68 -2.69 5.50
N GLU A 308 26.83 -2.79 6.14
CA GLU A 308 28.14 -2.98 5.45
C GLU A 308 28.22 -4.27 4.63
N VAL A 309 27.44 -5.29 4.96
CA VAL A 309 27.41 -6.56 4.21
C VAL A 309 26.61 -6.52 2.91
N CYS A 310 25.82 -5.45 2.70
CA CYS A 310 24.96 -5.32 1.53
C CYS A 310 25.64 -4.51 0.43
N GLN A 311 25.54 -4.99 -0.79
CA GLN A 311 25.93 -4.26 -1.99
C GLN A 311 24.77 -3.43 -2.55
N MET A 312 23.53 -3.88 -2.31
CA MET A 312 22.32 -3.18 -2.72
C MET A 312 21.98 -2.03 -1.78
N PRO A 313 21.26 -0.98 -2.26
CA PRO A 313 20.64 0.02 -1.37
C PRO A 313 19.71 -0.65 -0.37
N VAL A 314 19.78 -0.19 0.89
CA VAL A 314 18.87 -0.63 1.96
C VAL A 314 17.94 0.53 2.32
N PHE A 315 16.66 0.38 2.01
CA PHE A 315 15.63 1.36 2.34
C PHE A 315 15.02 1.05 3.71
N ARG A 316 14.83 2.10 4.50
CA ARG A 316 14.25 2.04 5.85
C ARG A 316 13.10 3.04 5.96
N PRO A 317 11.92 2.73 5.42
CA PRO A 317 10.81 3.70 5.37
C PRO A 317 10.40 4.23 6.75
N CYS A 318 10.54 3.41 7.80
CA CYS A 318 10.16 3.75 9.17
C CYS A 318 11.27 4.46 9.97
N ILE A 319 12.43 4.76 9.39
CA ILE A 319 13.64 5.13 10.11
C ILE A 319 13.50 6.35 11.02
N GLY A 320 12.68 7.30 10.66
CA GLY A 320 12.43 8.55 11.42
C GLY A 320 11.06 8.60 12.11
N LEU A 321 10.29 7.53 12.06
CA LEU A 321 8.97 7.48 12.70
C LEU A 321 9.08 6.97 14.13
N ASP A 322 8.28 7.54 15.03
CA ASP A 322 8.11 6.99 16.37
C ASP A 322 7.15 5.78 16.36
N LYS A 323 7.07 5.08 17.51
CA LYS A 323 6.25 3.88 17.61
C LYS A 323 4.76 4.12 17.36
N ASN A 324 4.24 5.28 17.82
CA ASN A 324 2.83 5.60 17.66
C ASN A 324 2.48 5.93 16.20
N GLU A 325 3.40 6.58 15.47
CA GLU A 325 3.23 6.83 14.04
C GLU A 325 3.18 5.52 13.24
N ILE A 326 4.06 4.57 13.57
CA ILE A 326 4.08 3.24 12.93
C ILE A 326 2.81 2.46 13.26
N VAL A 327 2.34 2.48 14.52
CA VAL A 327 1.11 1.81 14.96
C VAL A 327 -0.10 2.35 14.19
N LYS A 328 -0.25 3.67 14.05
CA LYS A 328 -1.34 4.27 13.27
C LYS A 328 -1.37 3.79 11.82
N VAL A 329 -0.21 3.60 11.21
CA VAL A 329 -0.15 3.04 9.85
C VAL A 329 -0.54 1.57 9.87
N ALA A 330 -0.05 0.79 10.85
CA ALA A 330 -0.37 -0.63 10.98
C ALA A 330 -1.88 -0.88 11.20
N GLU A 331 -2.54 -0.06 12.03
CA GLU A 331 -3.99 -0.06 12.20
C GLU A 331 -4.71 0.24 10.87
N LYS A 332 -4.28 1.30 10.19
CA LYS A 332 -4.86 1.71 8.90
C LYS A 332 -4.81 0.61 7.83
N ILE A 333 -3.73 -0.17 7.80
CA ILE A 333 -3.52 -1.23 6.79
C ILE A 333 -3.95 -2.62 7.25
N GLY A 334 -4.58 -2.72 8.43
CA GLY A 334 -5.13 -3.97 8.96
C GLY A 334 -4.09 -4.98 9.48
N THR A 335 -2.81 -4.57 9.65
CA THR A 335 -1.74 -5.48 10.10
C THR A 335 -1.54 -5.48 11.61
N TYR A 336 -2.09 -4.50 12.34
CA TYR A 336 -1.81 -4.31 13.76
C TYR A 336 -2.23 -5.51 14.62
N GLU A 337 -3.49 -5.95 14.52
CA GLU A 337 -4.04 -7.03 15.34
C GLU A 337 -3.28 -8.34 15.17
N THR A 338 -2.89 -8.67 13.94
CA THR A 338 -2.05 -9.84 13.65
C THR A 338 -0.65 -9.66 14.21
N SER A 339 -0.06 -8.46 14.10
CA SER A 339 1.31 -8.17 14.56
C SER A 339 1.48 -8.28 16.06
N ILE A 340 0.45 -8.02 16.88
CA ILE A 340 0.52 -8.10 18.34
C ILE A 340 0.25 -9.50 18.91
N LEU A 341 -0.07 -10.50 18.07
CA LEU A 341 -0.22 -11.88 18.53
C LEU A 341 1.08 -12.37 19.21
N PRO A 342 0.97 -13.13 20.33
CA PRO A 342 2.09 -13.47 21.21
C PRO A 342 2.96 -14.62 20.66
N TYR A 343 3.38 -14.53 19.40
CA TYR A 343 4.29 -15.49 18.77
C TYR A 343 5.62 -14.81 18.48
N GLU A 344 6.70 -15.37 19.01
CA GLU A 344 8.03 -14.76 18.98
C GLU A 344 8.75 -14.97 17.64
N ASP A 345 9.50 -13.95 17.22
CA ASP A 345 10.41 -14.00 16.08
C ASP A 345 11.78 -14.60 16.48
N CYS A 346 12.53 -15.11 15.51
CA CYS A 346 13.85 -15.71 15.74
C CYS A 346 14.84 -14.77 16.43
N CYS A 347 14.76 -13.47 16.19
CA CYS A 347 15.65 -12.48 16.81
C CYS A 347 15.47 -12.29 18.32
N THR A 348 14.36 -12.75 18.89
CA THR A 348 14.05 -12.59 20.33
C THR A 348 14.48 -13.76 21.19
N ILE A 349 14.85 -14.88 20.59
CA ILE A 349 15.10 -16.14 21.30
C ILE A 349 16.41 -16.10 22.10
N PHE A 350 17.47 -15.55 21.50
CA PHE A 350 18.82 -15.50 22.09
C PHE A 350 19.28 -14.07 22.32
N VAL A 351 18.46 -13.29 23.01
CA VAL A 351 18.81 -11.88 23.31
C VAL A 351 19.78 -11.83 24.48
N ALA A 352 20.90 -11.16 24.28
CA ALA A 352 21.85 -10.88 25.37
C ALA A 352 21.21 -10.00 26.44
N LYS A 353 21.57 -10.23 27.72
CA LYS A 353 21.13 -9.33 28.81
C LYS A 353 21.60 -7.88 28.63
N HIS A 354 22.77 -7.70 27.99
CA HIS A 354 23.38 -6.43 27.71
C HIS A 354 23.92 -6.41 26.26
N PRO A 355 23.04 -6.21 25.24
CA PRO A 355 23.47 -6.18 23.86
C PRO A 355 24.33 -4.94 23.58
N VAL A 356 25.34 -5.09 22.69
CA VAL A 356 26.17 -3.97 22.28
C VAL A 356 25.33 -2.95 21.50
N THR A 357 25.34 -1.68 21.97
CA THR A 357 24.61 -0.57 21.32
C THR A 357 25.50 0.30 20.43
N LYS A 358 26.82 0.17 20.58
CA LYS A 358 27.83 0.88 19.77
C LYS A 358 28.85 -0.12 19.21
N PRO A 359 28.40 -1.07 18.35
CA PRO A 359 29.32 -2.05 17.78
C PRO A 359 30.36 -1.35 16.88
N ARG A 360 31.58 -1.84 16.92
CA ARG A 360 32.67 -1.45 16.01
C ARG A 360 32.79 -2.50 14.92
N LEU A 361 32.83 -2.06 13.67
CA LEU A 361 32.87 -2.96 12.50
C LEU A 361 34.07 -3.92 12.54
N ASP A 362 35.25 -3.42 12.93
CA ASP A 362 36.47 -4.23 13.03
C ASP A 362 36.38 -5.33 14.12
N VAL A 363 35.64 -5.05 15.21
CA VAL A 363 35.39 -6.02 16.28
C VAL A 363 34.42 -7.09 15.80
N ILE A 364 33.27 -6.68 15.25
CA ILE A 364 32.24 -7.61 14.74
C ILE A 364 32.84 -8.52 13.66
N LYS A 365 33.60 -7.98 12.70
CA LYS A 365 34.29 -8.81 11.67
C LYS A 365 35.29 -9.79 12.27
N ARG A 366 35.94 -9.44 13.39
CA ARG A 366 36.83 -10.36 14.11
C ARG A 366 36.05 -11.51 14.72
N SER A 367 34.92 -11.20 15.37
CA SER A 367 34.05 -12.20 15.99
C SER A 367 33.42 -13.15 14.94
N GLU A 368 33.04 -12.62 13.76
CA GLU A 368 32.57 -13.43 12.64
C GLU A 368 33.55 -14.48 12.18
N ARG A 369 34.88 -14.26 12.30
CA ARG A 369 35.90 -15.28 11.93
C ARG A 369 35.81 -16.56 12.74
N ASN A 370 35.18 -16.52 13.91
CA ASN A 370 34.92 -17.75 14.68
C ASN A 370 33.96 -18.71 13.96
N LEU A 371 33.29 -18.24 12.90
CA LEU A 371 32.36 -19.02 12.09
C LEU A 371 32.96 -19.48 10.76
N ASP A 372 34.19 -19.08 10.40
CA ASP A 372 34.83 -19.33 9.09
C ASP A 372 34.87 -20.83 8.72
N ASP A 373 34.87 -21.72 9.72
CA ASP A 373 34.92 -23.16 9.53
C ASP A 373 33.56 -23.79 9.16
N CYS A 374 32.42 -23.07 9.29
CA CYS A 374 31.11 -23.66 9.11
C CYS A 374 30.10 -22.78 8.37
N ILE A 375 30.27 -21.45 8.38
CA ILE A 375 29.22 -20.53 7.99
C ILE A 375 28.80 -20.62 6.52
N ASP A 376 29.77 -20.85 5.62
CA ASP A 376 29.49 -20.95 4.18
C ASP A 376 28.57 -22.13 3.86
N GLU A 377 28.83 -23.30 4.48
CA GLU A 377 28.00 -24.49 4.30
C GLU A 377 26.62 -24.32 4.94
N LEU A 378 26.55 -23.68 6.14
CA LEU A 378 25.30 -23.39 6.82
C LEU A 378 24.45 -22.43 6.00
N MET A 379 25.00 -21.34 5.46
CA MET A 379 24.32 -20.42 4.58
C MET A 379 23.82 -21.10 3.30
N LYS A 380 24.65 -21.92 2.67
CA LYS A 380 24.28 -22.69 1.48
C LYS A 380 23.10 -23.60 1.77
N THR A 381 23.14 -24.35 2.87
CA THR A 381 22.03 -25.23 3.29
C THR A 381 20.77 -24.44 3.55
N ALA A 382 20.85 -23.31 4.27
CA ALA A 382 19.70 -22.46 4.55
C ALA A 382 19.06 -21.92 3.26
N ILE A 383 19.84 -21.53 2.27
CA ILE A 383 19.37 -21.06 0.97
C ILE A 383 18.71 -22.19 0.18
N GLU A 384 19.40 -23.35 0.05
CA GLU A 384 18.91 -24.47 -0.75
C GLU A 384 17.64 -25.13 -0.17
N THR A 385 17.42 -25.03 1.14
CA THR A 385 16.26 -25.60 1.83
C THR A 385 15.15 -24.58 2.08
N THR A 386 15.26 -23.36 1.55
CA THR A 386 14.25 -22.30 1.71
C THR A 386 12.94 -22.72 1.05
N GLU A 387 11.85 -22.57 1.81
CA GLU A 387 10.49 -22.76 1.32
C GLU A 387 9.97 -21.47 0.66
N GLU A 388 9.46 -21.58 -0.55
CA GLU A 388 8.81 -20.48 -1.25
C GLU A 388 7.28 -20.58 -1.12
N ILE A 389 6.65 -19.52 -0.62
CA ILE A 389 5.19 -19.41 -0.51
C ILE A 389 4.72 -18.29 -1.42
N LYS A 390 3.84 -18.59 -2.36
CA LYS A 390 3.20 -17.58 -3.19
C LYS A 390 1.99 -17.00 -2.46
N ILE A 391 2.07 -15.74 -2.10
CA ILE A 391 1.02 -15.01 -1.40
C ILE A 391 0.24 -14.18 -2.41
N ASN A 392 -1.08 -14.34 -2.40
CA ASN A 392 -2.01 -13.53 -3.17
C ASN A 392 -2.98 -12.83 -2.21
N ALA A 393 -3.55 -11.71 -2.63
CA ALA A 393 -4.55 -10.99 -1.85
C ALA A 393 -5.92 -11.71 -1.83
N HIS A 394 -6.13 -12.64 -2.80
CA HIS A 394 -7.41 -13.31 -3.02
C HIS A 394 -7.20 -14.81 -3.18
#